data_212bd3709708529b32365beb83e04c05
#
_entry.id   212bd3709708529b32365beb83e04c05
#
_cell.length_a   1.000
_cell.length_b   1.000
_cell.length_c   1.000
_cell.angle_alpha   90.00
_cell.angle_beta   90.00
_cell.angle_gamma   90.00
#
_symmetry.space_group_name_H-M   'P 1'
#
loop_
_entity.id
_entity.type
_entity.pdbx_description
1 polymer ?
#
loop_
_entity_poly.entity_id
_entity_poly.type
_entity_poly.pdbx_seq_one_letter_code
_entity_poly.pdbx_strand_id
1 'polypeptide(L)'
;MQTSQEALANYSKVNTLWRDNKCSIRWNTSLEPVDFNTAKNLIRALWRKEVGTKFPYRNIKQVTGNRHTWVRRGVVAINCERGWGDIIHLWSHWIDNRVNPNLRPHSAEHSLIELRCTKYFFDKGFLEKSNEALANPKVKKKINKVAQRYERMLKRQKAWNRKLKLAQTNVVKVAKEIRKYERVHSDEKRSTKYLD
;
A
#
# COMPACT_ATOMS: atom_id res chain seq x y z
N MET A 1 -3.63 -9.93 -24.05
CA MET A 1 -4.05 -8.67 -24.69
C MET A 1 -2.81 -7.95 -25.19
N GLN A 2 -2.68 -7.74 -26.49
CA GLN A 2 -1.56 -6.96 -27.04
C GLN A 2 -1.85 -5.47 -26.83
N THR A 3 -0.93 -4.80 -26.15
CA THR A 3 -0.94 -3.33 -26.01
C THR A 3 -0.55 -2.75 -27.38
N SER A 4 -1.28 -1.72 -27.85
CA SER A 4 -0.97 -1.09 -29.12
C SER A 4 0.46 -0.51 -29.14
N GLN A 5 1.09 -0.43 -30.29
CA GLN A 5 2.44 0.16 -30.42
C GLN A 5 2.48 1.61 -29.92
N GLU A 6 1.40 2.36 -30.14
CA GLU A 6 1.26 3.73 -29.67
C GLU A 6 1.23 3.80 -28.14
N ALA A 7 0.48 2.91 -27.47
CA ALA A 7 0.48 2.83 -26.03
C ALA A 7 1.87 2.51 -25.46
N LEU A 8 2.60 1.58 -26.07
CA LEU A 8 3.98 1.25 -25.70
C LEU A 8 4.92 2.44 -25.86
N ALA A 9 4.78 3.20 -26.95
CA ALA A 9 5.58 4.42 -27.17
C ALA A 9 5.29 5.49 -26.09
N ASN A 10 4.03 5.67 -25.71
CA ASN A 10 3.65 6.61 -24.65
C ASN A 10 4.19 6.18 -23.28
N TYR A 11 4.10 4.89 -22.93
CA TYR A 11 4.69 4.36 -21.69
C TYR A 11 6.22 4.48 -21.67
N SER A 12 6.87 4.32 -22.82
CA SER A 12 8.32 4.57 -22.92
C SER A 12 8.65 6.03 -22.59
N LYS A 13 7.87 6.99 -23.09
CA LYS A 13 8.03 8.42 -22.76
C LYS A 13 7.75 8.70 -21.27
N VAL A 14 6.74 8.08 -20.67
CA VAL A 14 6.49 8.15 -19.23
C VAL A 14 7.71 7.67 -18.45
N ASN A 15 8.25 6.51 -18.79
CA ASN A 15 9.44 5.96 -18.14
C ASN A 15 10.67 6.87 -18.29
N THR A 16 10.83 7.52 -19.46
CA THR A 16 11.89 8.49 -19.68
C THR A 16 11.74 9.70 -18.76
N LEU A 17 10.55 10.28 -18.62
CA LEU A 17 10.30 11.39 -17.71
C LEU A 17 10.68 11.05 -16.27
N TRP A 18 10.32 9.87 -15.78
CA TRP A 18 10.70 9.42 -14.45
C TRP A 18 12.21 9.30 -14.28
N ARG A 19 12.91 8.73 -15.28
CA ARG A 19 14.37 8.55 -15.28
C ARG A 19 15.10 9.88 -15.28
N ASP A 20 14.69 10.80 -16.15
CA ASP A 20 15.32 12.10 -16.31
C ASP A 20 15.22 12.95 -15.05
N ASN A 21 14.15 12.77 -14.27
CA ASN A 21 13.96 13.41 -12.97
C ASN A 21 14.52 12.58 -11.80
N LYS A 22 15.38 11.57 -12.06
CA LYS A 22 16.02 10.73 -11.05
C LYS A 22 15.07 10.04 -10.09
N CYS A 23 13.82 9.84 -10.51
CA CYS A 23 12.84 9.11 -9.74
C CYS A 23 12.92 7.62 -10.10
N SER A 24 12.73 6.75 -9.11
CA SER A 24 12.68 5.32 -9.38
C SER A 24 11.49 4.96 -10.26
N ILE A 25 11.83 4.24 -11.34
CA ILE A 25 10.88 3.78 -12.32
C ILE A 25 10.24 2.51 -11.77
N ARG A 26 8.96 2.55 -11.46
CA ARG A 26 8.07 1.39 -11.29
C ARG A 26 7.66 0.95 -9.90
N TRP A 27 6.44 0.60 -9.94
CA TRP A 27 5.52 -0.34 -9.26
C TRP A 27 5.99 -1.03 -7.97
N ASN A 28 7.28 -1.24 -7.71
CA ASN A 28 7.78 -2.04 -6.60
C ASN A 28 9.07 -1.57 -5.94
N THR A 29 9.64 -0.44 -6.30
CA THR A 29 10.95 -0.07 -5.74
C THR A 29 11.03 1.38 -5.33
N SER A 30 11.63 1.57 -4.17
CA SER A 30 11.93 2.81 -3.46
C SER A 30 10.79 3.82 -3.50
N LEU A 31 10.01 3.64 -2.56
CA LEU A 31 8.90 4.45 -2.15
C LEU A 31 9.43 5.78 -1.62
N GLU A 32 9.69 6.70 -2.53
CA GLU A 32 9.89 8.08 -2.09
C GLU A 32 8.64 8.51 -1.34
N PRO A 33 8.79 8.96 -0.09
CA PRO A 33 7.64 9.34 0.70
C PRO A 33 6.91 10.50 0.01
N VAL A 34 5.61 10.36 -0.13
CA VAL A 34 4.74 11.35 -0.76
C VAL A 34 4.03 12.15 0.31
N ASP A 35 4.12 13.50 0.26
CA ASP A 35 3.28 14.33 1.11
C ASP A 35 1.81 14.24 0.69
N PHE A 36 0.95 13.88 1.63
CA PHE A 36 -0.47 13.67 1.36
C PHE A 36 -1.19 14.93 0.85
N ASN A 37 -0.85 16.11 1.37
CA ASN A 37 -1.50 17.35 0.93
C ASN A 37 -1.06 17.71 -0.49
N THR A 38 0.20 17.49 -0.82
CA THR A 38 0.73 17.69 -2.17
C THR A 38 0.07 16.70 -3.14
N ALA A 39 -0.08 15.43 -2.78
CA ALA A 39 -0.79 14.44 -3.59
C ALA A 39 -2.28 14.81 -3.80
N LYS A 40 -2.95 15.26 -2.76
CA LYS A 40 -4.33 15.75 -2.83
C LYS A 40 -4.48 16.94 -3.78
N ASN A 41 -3.52 17.85 -3.78
CA ASN A 41 -3.52 19.02 -4.67
C ASN A 41 -3.25 18.60 -6.11
N LEU A 42 -2.32 17.65 -6.34
CA LEU A 42 -2.04 17.11 -7.66
C LEU A 42 -3.28 16.50 -8.30
N ILE A 43 -3.95 15.56 -7.62
CA ILE A 43 -5.11 14.86 -8.20
C ILE A 43 -6.26 15.83 -8.53
N ARG A 44 -6.45 16.88 -7.74
CA ARG A 44 -7.42 17.95 -8.04
C ARG A 44 -7.02 18.79 -9.24
N ALA A 45 -5.73 19.11 -9.36
CA ALA A 45 -5.20 19.87 -10.48
C ALA A 45 -5.28 19.08 -11.79
N LEU A 46 -4.91 17.80 -11.77
CA LEU A 46 -5.03 16.89 -12.91
C LEU A 46 -6.48 16.72 -13.36
N TRP A 47 -7.41 16.54 -12.41
CA TRP A 47 -8.84 16.47 -12.74
C TRP A 47 -9.32 17.74 -13.46
N ARG A 48 -9.00 18.90 -12.93
CA ARG A 48 -9.39 20.18 -13.52
C ARG A 48 -8.82 20.35 -14.92
N LYS A 49 -7.57 19.93 -15.13
CA LYS A 49 -6.88 20.04 -16.40
C LYS A 49 -7.44 19.09 -17.46
N GLU A 50 -7.61 17.79 -17.12
CA GLU A 50 -7.94 16.76 -18.10
C GLU A 50 -9.46 16.57 -18.29
N VAL A 51 -10.27 16.80 -17.25
CA VAL A 51 -11.74 16.63 -17.30
C VAL A 51 -12.47 17.96 -17.47
N GLY A 52 -11.85 19.07 -17.07
CA GLY A 52 -12.43 20.42 -17.21
C GLY A 52 -13.58 20.74 -16.28
N THR A 53 -13.99 19.83 -15.41
CA THR A 53 -15.14 20.01 -14.51
C THR A 53 -14.72 20.19 -13.06
N LYS A 54 -15.67 20.58 -12.20
CA LYS A 54 -15.44 20.60 -10.75
C LYS A 54 -15.09 19.21 -10.25
N PHE A 55 -14.10 19.11 -9.37
CA PHE A 55 -13.69 17.87 -8.73
C PHE A 55 -14.88 17.21 -8.00
N PRO A 56 -15.30 16.00 -8.36
CA PRO A 56 -16.58 15.44 -7.91
C PRO A 56 -16.53 14.83 -6.51
N TYR A 57 -15.33 14.55 -6.01
CA TYR A 57 -15.17 13.82 -4.75
C TYR A 57 -15.04 14.77 -3.57
N ARG A 58 -15.89 14.59 -2.57
CA ARG A 58 -15.89 15.42 -1.35
C ARG A 58 -14.84 14.97 -0.35
N ASN A 59 -14.56 13.68 -0.28
CA ASN A 59 -13.69 13.10 0.72
C ASN A 59 -12.44 12.50 0.08
N ILE A 60 -11.27 12.95 0.54
CA ILE A 60 -9.95 12.42 0.17
C ILE A 60 -9.27 12.01 1.46
N LYS A 61 -8.88 10.74 1.57
CA LYS A 61 -8.20 10.19 2.74
C LYS A 61 -6.88 9.54 2.40
N GLN A 62 -5.98 9.54 3.35
CA GLN A 62 -4.75 8.76 3.28
C GLN A 62 -5.01 7.33 3.71
N VAL A 63 -4.42 6.38 3.00
CA VAL A 63 -4.38 4.95 3.37
C VAL A 63 -2.94 4.47 3.39
N THR A 64 -2.69 3.37 4.05
CA THR A 64 -1.36 2.79 4.25
C THR A 64 -1.38 1.29 3.95
N GLY A 65 -0.19 0.69 3.88
CA GLY A 65 0.00 -0.74 3.66
C GLY A 65 -0.06 -1.12 2.18
N ASN A 66 -0.40 -2.38 1.90
CA ASN A 66 -0.32 -2.94 0.53
C ASN A 66 -1.43 -2.51 -0.42
N ARG A 67 -2.35 -1.67 0.02
CA ARG A 67 -3.46 -1.21 -0.84
C ARG A 67 -2.96 -0.15 -1.79
N HIS A 68 -3.38 -0.24 -3.06
CA HIS A 68 -3.19 0.83 -4.03
C HIS A 68 -4.04 2.06 -3.72
N THR A 69 -3.72 3.19 -4.35
CA THR A 69 -4.62 4.33 -4.45
C THR A 69 -5.92 3.88 -5.13
N TRP A 70 -7.07 4.28 -4.61
CA TRP A 70 -8.37 3.85 -5.16
C TRP A 70 -9.44 4.91 -4.99
N VAL A 71 -10.49 4.79 -5.80
CA VAL A 71 -11.72 5.59 -5.67
C VAL A 71 -12.90 4.65 -5.50
N ARG A 72 -13.70 4.86 -4.47
CA ARG A 72 -14.90 4.05 -4.21
C ARG A 72 -15.94 4.87 -3.45
N ARG A 73 -17.20 4.79 -3.89
CA ARG A 73 -18.34 5.43 -3.20
C ARG A 73 -18.11 6.91 -2.87
N GLY A 74 -17.57 7.67 -3.82
CA GLY A 74 -17.32 9.12 -3.63
C GLY A 74 -16.11 9.48 -2.75
N VAL A 75 -15.32 8.48 -2.34
CA VAL A 75 -14.10 8.67 -1.57
C VAL A 75 -12.89 8.36 -2.42
N VAL A 76 -11.91 9.26 -2.43
CA VAL A 76 -10.57 9.02 -2.98
C VAL A 76 -9.65 8.64 -1.84
N ALA A 77 -9.01 7.48 -1.93
CA ALA A 77 -8.02 7.01 -0.97
C ALA A 77 -6.65 7.00 -1.63
N ILE A 78 -5.71 7.78 -1.10
CA ILE A 78 -4.36 7.93 -1.61
C ILE A 78 -3.40 7.13 -0.72
N ASN A 79 -2.64 6.22 -1.31
CA ASN A 79 -1.58 5.52 -0.62
C ASN A 79 -0.23 6.21 -0.89
N CYS A 80 0.19 7.04 0.05
CA CYS A 80 1.46 7.76 -0.05
C CYS A 80 2.70 6.86 0.11
N GLU A 81 2.54 5.63 0.58
CA GLU A 81 3.65 4.67 0.74
C GLU A 81 4.01 3.97 -0.57
N ARG A 82 3.14 4.05 -1.59
CA ARG A 82 3.37 3.42 -2.89
C ARG A 82 4.02 4.34 -3.94
N GLY A 83 4.30 5.57 -3.56
CA GLY A 83 5.00 6.55 -4.38
C GLY A 83 4.13 7.24 -5.44
N TRP A 84 4.74 8.20 -6.12
CA TRP A 84 4.07 9.05 -7.10
C TRP A 84 3.60 8.30 -8.34
N GLY A 85 4.36 7.29 -8.79
CA GLY A 85 4.02 6.48 -9.97
C GLY A 85 2.68 5.77 -9.80
N ASP A 86 2.44 5.13 -8.64
CA ASP A 86 1.17 4.47 -8.31
C ASP A 86 0.01 5.48 -8.28
N ILE A 87 0.21 6.64 -7.67
CA ILE A 87 -0.82 7.68 -7.56
C ILE A 87 -1.20 8.22 -8.95
N ILE A 88 -0.22 8.56 -9.78
CA ILE A 88 -0.47 9.13 -11.11
C ILE A 88 -1.10 8.10 -12.03
N HIS A 89 -0.58 6.88 -12.07
CA HIS A 89 -1.10 5.81 -12.91
C HIS A 89 -2.56 5.48 -12.58
N LEU A 90 -2.87 5.22 -11.32
CA LEU A 90 -4.24 4.89 -10.92
C LEU A 90 -5.19 6.07 -11.09
N TRP A 91 -4.69 7.31 -10.89
CA TRP A 91 -5.50 8.50 -11.15
C TRP A 91 -5.75 8.71 -12.65
N SER A 92 -4.81 8.35 -13.52
CA SER A 92 -5.00 8.38 -14.96
C SER A 92 -6.11 7.44 -15.42
N HIS A 93 -6.24 6.24 -14.83
CA HIS A 93 -7.39 5.36 -15.07
C HIS A 93 -8.73 6.02 -14.72
N TRP A 94 -8.80 6.77 -13.61
CA TRP A 94 -10.04 7.45 -13.21
C TRP A 94 -10.39 8.60 -14.13
N ILE A 95 -9.39 9.34 -14.61
CA ILE A 95 -9.58 10.39 -15.62
C ILE A 95 -10.05 9.74 -16.93
N ASP A 96 -9.38 8.70 -17.38
CA ASP A 96 -9.71 7.99 -18.62
C ASP A 96 -11.14 7.43 -18.59
N ASN A 97 -11.51 6.73 -17.55
CA ASN A 97 -12.89 6.24 -17.37
C ASN A 97 -13.93 7.35 -17.39
N ARG A 98 -13.57 8.58 -17.03
CA ARG A 98 -14.49 9.72 -17.07
C ARG A 98 -14.59 10.35 -18.44
N VAL A 99 -13.47 10.45 -19.15
CA VAL A 99 -13.36 11.07 -20.48
C VAL A 99 -13.74 10.06 -21.57
N ASN A 100 -13.37 8.81 -21.39
CA ASN A 100 -13.51 7.73 -22.37
C ASN A 100 -14.14 6.46 -21.74
N PRO A 101 -15.41 6.49 -21.32
CA PRO A 101 -16.01 5.43 -20.49
C PRO A 101 -16.07 4.05 -21.15
N ASN A 102 -15.90 3.97 -22.46
CA ASN A 102 -16.02 2.72 -23.22
C ASN A 102 -14.68 2.15 -23.70
N LEU A 103 -13.55 2.80 -23.33
CA LEU A 103 -12.25 2.33 -23.76
C LEU A 103 -11.67 1.28 -22.80
N ARG A 104 -10.81 0.42 -23.37
CA ARG A 104 -10.12 -0.61 -22.60
C ARG A 104 -9.03 0.00 -21.71
N PRO A 105 -8.82 -0.52 -20.50
CA PRO A 105 -7.67 -0.15 -19.69
C PRO A 105 -6.36 -0.34 -20.48
N HIS A 106 -5.41 0.57 -20.31
CA HIS A 106 -4.13 0.55 -20.98
C HIS A 106 -4.20 0.69 -22.53
N SER A 107 -5.24 1.34 -23.04
CA SER A 107 -5.35 1.76 -24.43
C SER A 107 -4.32 2.86 -24.77
N ALA A 108 -4.24 3.23 -26.05
CA ALA A 108 -3.41 4.36 -26.50
C ALA A 108 -3.83 5.67 -25.80
N GLU A 109 -5.14 5.89 -25.67
CA GLU A 109 -5.73 7.07 -25.02
C GLU A 109 -5.39 7.10 -23.53
N HIS A 110 -5.52 5.97 -22.83
CA HIS A 110 -5.14 5.88 -21.42
C HIS A 110 -3.65 6.22 -21.23
N SER A 111 -2.78 5.62 -22.05
CA SER A 111 -1.34 5.87 -21.98
C SER A 111 -0.97 7.34 -22.26
N LEU A 112 -1.72 7.99 -23.15
CA LEU A 112 -1.57 9.41 -23.45
C LEU A 112 -2.01 10.28 -22.27
N ILE A 113 -3.10 9.92 -21.58
CA ILE A 113 -3.53 10.62 -20.36
C ILE A 113 -2.46 10.48 -19.27
N GLU A 114 -1.92 9.28 -19.06
CA GLU A 114 -0.86 9.05 -18.08
C GLU A 114 0.39 9.87 -18.41
N LEU A 115 0.79 9.93 -19.68
CA LEU A 115 1.92 10.75 -20.15
C LEU A 115 1.68 12.23 -19.85
N ARG A 116 0.49 12.77 -20.15
CA ARG A 116 0.14 14.17 -19.85
C ARG A 116 0.10 14.45 -18.36
N CYS A 117 -0.41 13.53 -17.56
CA CYS A 117 -0.43 13.64 -16.09
C CYS A 117 0.99 13.65 -15.52
N THR A 118 1.85 12.74 -15.98
CA THR A 118 3.24 12.64 -15.54
C THR A 118 4.03 13.89 -15.94
N LYS A 119 3.87 14.37 -17.18
CA LYS A 119 4.48 15.62 -17.62
C LYS A 119 4.04 16.80 -16.76
N TYR A 120 2.74 16.94 -16.51
CA TYR A 120 2.21 18.01 -15.67
C TYR A 120 2.75 17.97 -14.23
N PHE A 121 2.93 16.76 -13.68
CA PHE A 121 3.50 16.56 -12.35
C PHE A 121 4.91 17.18 -12.25
N PHE A 122 5.78 16.89 -13.20
CA PHE A 122 7.14 17.43 -13.23
C PHE A 122 7.16 18.92 -13.59
N ASP A 123 6.45 19.34 -14.65
CA ASP A 123 6.39 20.74 -15.11
C ASP A 123 5.90 21.71 -14.02
N LYS A 124 5.09 21.23 -13.07
CA LYS A 124 4.55 22.04 -11.96
C LYS A 124 5.30 21.87 -10.64
N GLY A 125 6.41 21.14 -10.61
CA GLY A 125 7.26 20.99 -9.45
C GLY A 125 6.54 20.32 -8.28
N PHE A 126 5.70 19.31 -8.51
CA PHE A 126 5.00 18.62 -7.41
C PHE A 126 5.95 17.72 -6.62
N LEU A 127 7.00 17.20 -7.23
CA LEU A 127 8.04 16.43 -6.55
C LEU A 127 8.76 17.29 -5.51
N GLU A 128 9.25 18.45 -5.94
CA GLU A 128 9.97 19.41 -5.09
C GLU A 128 9.09 19.90 -3.94
N LYS A 129 7.85 20.28 -4.23
CA LYS A 129 6.86 20.69 -3.21
C LYS A 129 6.61 19.60 -2.17
N SER A 130 6.54 18.34 -2.60
CA SER A 130 6.41 17.21 -1.68
C SER A 130 7.63 17.04 -0.79
N ASN A 131 8.82 17.10 -1.39
CA ASN A 131 10.08 16.99 -0.66
C ASN A 131 10.26 18.12 0.35
N GLU A 132 9.93 19.36 -0.01
CA GLU A 132 9.92 20.51 0.88
C GLU A 132 8.93 20.34 2.04
N ALA A 133 7.70 19.89 1.74
CA ALA A 133 6.69 19.63 2.77
C ALA A 133 7.15 18.56 3.78
N LEU A 134 7.76 17.49 3.28
CA LEU A 134 8.31 16.40 4.12
C LEU A 134 9.57 16.83 4.89
N ALA A 135 10.34 17.78 4.36
CA ALA A 135 11.50 18.35 5.04
C ALA A 135 11.11 19.23 6.23
N ASN A 136 9.86 19.70 6.30
CA ASN A 136 9.39 20.57 7.38
C ASN A 136 9.54 19.87 8.75
N PRO A 137 10.18 20.54 9.75
CA PRO A 137 10.44 19.94 11.07
C PRO A 137 9.17 19.44 11.79
N LYS A 138 8.02 20.11 11.60
CA LYS A 138 6.74 19.70 12.20
C LYS A 138 6.24 18.37 11.59
N VAL A 139 6.41 18.17 10.30
CA VAL A 139 6.03 16.94 9.59
C VAL A 139 6.99 15.81 9.97
N LYS A 140 8.32 16.05 9.95
CA LYS A 140 9.33 15.09 10.43
C LYS A 140 9.05 14.59 11.85
N LYS A 141 8.69 15.49 12.78
CA LYS A 141 8.35 15.12 14.17
C LYS A 141 7.12 14.21 14.25
N LYS A 142 6.12 14.41 13.37
CA LYS A 142 4.90 13.58 13.30
C LYS A 142 5.20 12.21 12.73
N ILE A 143 5.98 12.13 11.65
CA ILE A 143 6.42 10.87 11.01
C ILE A 143 7.22 10.03 11.98
N ASN A 144 8.21 10.63 12.69
CA ASN A 144 9.00 9.93 13.68
C ASN A 144 8.16 9.36 14.85
N LYS A 145 7.13 10.07 15.29
CA LYS A 145 6.21 9.56 16.33
C LYS A 145 5.41 8.34 15.84
N VAL A 146 4.97 8.34 14.59
CA VAL A 146 4.26 7.20 13.99
C VAL A 146 5.18 6.00 13.86
N ALA A 147 6.40 6.19 13.35
CA ALA A 147 7.42 5.15 13.24
C ALA A 147 7.74 4.52 14.61
N GLN A 148 7.98 5.35 15.64
CA GLN A 148 8.22 4.88 17.01
C GLN A 148 7.03 4.11 17.60
N ARG A 149 5.80 4.50 17.28
CA ARG A 149 4.59 3.76 17.70
C ARG A 149 4.54 2.40 17.02
N TYR A 150 4.82 2.34 15.72
CA TYR A 150 4.86 1.10 14.96
C TYR A 150 5.93 0.13 15.48
N GLU A 151 7.15 0.61 15.74
CA GLU A 151 8.20 -0.21 16.35
C GLU A 151 7.81 -0.77 17.72
N ARG A 152 7.14 0.04 18.56
CA ARG A 152 6.62 -0.42 19.85
C ARG A 152 5.57 -1.53 19.67
N MET A 153 4.71 -1.41 18.66
CA MET A 153 3.72 -2.45 18.35
C MET A 153 4.39 -3.75 17.88
N LEU A 154 5.40 -3.68 17.03
CA LEU A 154 6.19 -4.84 16.58
C LEU A 154 6.92 -5.54 17.74
N LYS A 155 7.51 -4.76 18.67
CA LYS A 155 8.13 -5.31 19.87
C LYS A 155 7.12 -6.06 20.75
N ARG A 156 5.92 -5.49 20.93
CA ARG A 156 4.83 -6.15 21.67
C ARG A 156 4.38 -7.44 20.98
N GLN A 157 4.19 -7.42 19.68
CA GLN A 157 3.81 -8.61 18.90
C GLN A 157 4.85 -9.73 19.05
N LYS A 158 6.15 -9.42 18.94
CA LYS A 158 7.23 -10.39 19.17
C LYS A 158 7.19 -10.97 20.59
N ALA A 159 6.92 -10.16 21.61
CA ALA A 159 6.81 -10.61 23.00
C ALA A 159 5.60 -11.55 23.19
N TRP A 160 4.45 -11.24 22.62
CA TRP A 160 3.27 -12.09 22.65
C TRP A 160 3.50 -13.42 21.93
N ASN A 161 4.15 -13.42 20.78
CA ASN A 161 4.47 -14.65 20.05
C ASN A 161 5.41 -15.58 20.88
N ARG A 162 6.37 -15.00 21.62
CA ARG A 162 7.21 -15.78 22.55
C ARG A 162 6.38 -16.41 23.69
N LYS A 163 5.47 -15.64 24.29
CA LYS A 163 4.57 -16.16 25.34
C LYS A 163 3.65 -17.26 24.83
N LEU A 164 3.10 -17.09 23.64
CA LEU A 164 2.27 -18.11 22.99
C LEU A 164 3.04 -19.41 22.76
N LYS A 165 4.26 -19.30 22.24
CA LYS A 165 5.13 -20.47 22.03
C LYS A 165 5.46 -21.21 23.34
N LEU A 166 5.71 -20.47 24.42
CA LEU A 166 5.95 -21.04 25.74
C LEU A 166 4.68 -21.74 26.29
N ALA A 167 3.52 -21.12 26.15
CA ALA A 167 2.25 -21.71 26.56
C ALA A 167 1.95 -23.01 25.80
N GLN A 168 2.17 -23.02 24.47
CA GLN A 168 2.03 -24.23 23.64
C GLN A 168 2.97 -25.36 24.10
N THR A 169 4.22 -25.02 24.43
CA THR A 169 5.19 -25.99 24.95
C THR A 169 4.73 -26.58 26.29
N ASN A 170 4.18 -25.75 27.18
CA ASN A 170 3.68 -26.21 28.47
C ASN A 170 2.44 -27.11 28.32
N VAL A 171 1.53 -26.78 27.43
CA VAL A 171 0.37 -27.63 27.11
C VAL A 171 0.81 -29.01 26.63
N VAL A 172 1.81 -29.08 25.75
CA VAL A 172 2.37 -30.36 25.27
C VAL A 172 3.02 -31.16 26.40
N LYS A 173 3.72 -30.49 27.32
CA LYS A 173 4.31 -31.18 28.52
C LYS A 173 3.21 -31.77 29.41
N VAL A 174 2.21 -30.99 29.77
CA VAL A 174 1.10 -31.47 30.61
C VAL A 174 0.34 -32.62 29.92
N ALA A 175 0.09 -32.53 28.62
CA ALA A 175 -0.54 -33.61 27.88
C ALA A 175 0.27 -34.91 27.90
N LYS A 176 1.62 -34.83 27.89
CA LYS A 176 2.49 -35.99 28.04
C LYS A 176 2.42 -36.57 29.44
N GLU A 177 2.37 -35.77 30.48
CA GLU A 177 2.24 -36.20 31.87
C GLU A 177 0.89 -36.90 32.11
N ILE A 178 -0.21 -36.34 31.60
CA ILE A 178 -1.54 -36.95 31.67
C ILE A 178 -1.51 -38.34 31.00
N ARG A 179 -0.98 -38.47 29.77
CA ARG A 179 -0.87 -39.76 29.09
C ARG A 179 -0.02 -40.80 29.85
N LYS A 180 1.05 -40.33 30.53
CA LYS A 180 1.85 -41.20 31.38
C LYS A 180 1.05 -41.70 32.57
N TYR A 181 0.33 -40.79 33.23
CA TYR A 181 -0.54 -41.15 34.36
C TYR A 181 -1.65 -42.13 33.97
N GLU A 182 -2.32 -41.89 32.86
CA GLU A 182 -3.36 -42.77 32.33
C GLU A 182 -2.85 -44.18 32.02
N ARG A 183 -1.61 -44.36 31.50
CA ARG A 183 -0.99 -45.64 31.26
C ARG A 183 -0.78 -46.40 32.57
N VAL A 184 -0.16 -45.75 33.57
CA VAL A 184 0.11 -46.39 34.87
C VAL A 184 -1.18 -46.90 35.51
N HIS A 185 -2.24 -46.08 35.54
CA HIS A 185 -3.52 -46.49 36.13
C HIS A 185 -4.32 -47.49 35.27
N SER A 186 -4.11 -47.52 33.95
CA SER A 186 -4.69 -48.61 33.13
C SER A 186 -4.03 -49.97 33.38
N ASP A 187 -2.75 -49.96 33.67
CA ASP A 187 -2.01 -51.18 33.99
C ASP A 187 -2.35 -51.69 35.40
N GLU A 188 -2.54 -50.83 36.39
CA GLU A 188 -3.04 -51.15 37.70
C GLU A 188 -4.44 -51.80 37.67
N LYS A 189 -5.37 -51.25 36.89
CA LYS A 189 -6.71 -51.82 36.68
C LYS A 189 -6.69 -53.17 35.97
N ARG A 190 -5.70 -53.46 35.18
CA ARG A 190 -5.51 -54.78 34.56
C ARG A 190 -4.97 -55.79 35.56
N SER A 191 -4.01 -55.41 36.41
CA SER A 191 -3.40 -56.33 37.41
C SER A 191 -4.38 -56.74 38.49
N THR A 192 -5.33 -55.87 38.91
CA THR A 192 -6.36 -56.22 39.89
C THR A 192 -7.43 -57.17 39.34
N LYS A 193 -7.61 -57.28 38.05
CA LYS A 193 -8.59 -58.16 37.39
C LYS A 193 -8.14 -59.62 37.30
N TYR A 194 -6.89 -59.96 37.62
CA TYR A 194 -6.34 -61.31 37.63
C TYR A 194 -6.13 -61.87 39.04
N LEU A 195 -6.64 -61.22 40.09
CA LEU A 195 -6.52 -61.63 41.49
C LEU A 195 -7.86 -62.09 42.12
N ASP A 196 -8.92 -62.13 41.31
CA ASP A 196 -10.20 -62.76 41.62
C ASP A 196 -10.37 -64.02 40.77
#